data_ff379ef44863fe241062f0609a9f4009
#
_entry.id   ff379ef44863fe241062f0609a9f4009
#
_cell.length_a   1.000
_cell.length_b   1.000
_cell.length_c   1.000
_cell.angle_alpha   90.00
_cell.angle_beta   90.00
_cell.angle_gamma   90.00
#
_symmetry.space_group_name_H-M   'P 1'
#
loop_
_entity.id
_entity.type
_entity.pdbx_description
1 polymer ?
#
loop_
_entity_poly.entity_id
_entity_poly.type
_entity_poly.pdbx_seq_one_letter_code
_entity_poly.pdbx_strand_id
1 'polypeptide(L)'
;MKYLPSHTAKCLSTGKRNLIGLIVPSLSTYFSLEIIRGVAEGVSDTQYELVLYTTGLSEYNEQIYLRAINGDLVDGIIVVLPRDHKENYLHSAHEIPIIAVDYSGIEIQYPRITATNVMGAYEGTKYLISLGHKRIGFITGLMDLGCSQERLQGFIQAMEEAGLEIDESLIGNGYFTRISGEIIAKEWLSRTIKPTAIFCSNDEMALGVMDVAENLNIKVPAELSLMGFDDINEARIRKPSL
;
A
#
# COMPACT_ATOMS: atom_id res chain seq x y z
N MET A 1 2.05 -7.76 -49.78
CA MET A 1 2.51 -7.25 -48.48
C MET A 1 1.42 -6.38 -47.90
N LYS A 2 0.82 -6.72 -46.73
CA LYS A 2 -0.07 -5.80 -46.03
C LYS A 2 0.81 -4.77 -45.33
N TYR A 3 0.76 -3.53 -45.76
CA TYR A 3 1.41 -2.42 -45.07
C TYR A 3 0.70 -2.22 -43.74
N LEU A 4 1.39 -2.51 -42.63
CA LEU A 4 0.97 -2.16 -41.28
C LEU A 4 1.65 -0.80 -40.99
N PRO A 5 0.89 0.29 -40.81
CA PRO A 5 1.48 1.58 -40.42
C PRO A 5 2.23 1.38 -39.11
N SER A 6 3.46 1.92 -39.01
CA SER A 6 4.19 1.89 -37.76
C SER A 6 3.42 2.67 -36.69
N HIS A 7 3.43 2.21 -35.45
CA HIS A 7 2.78 2.88 -34.32
C HIS A 7 3.21 4.35 -34.22
N THR A 8 4.50 4.62 -34.43
CA THR A 8 5.09 5.95 -34.43
C THR A 8 4.50 6.87 -35.51
N ALA A 9 4.26 6.35 -36.74
CA ALA A 9 3.67 7.12 -37.82
C ALA A 9 2.18 7.47 -37.53
N LYS A 10 1.47 6.59 -36.84
CA LYS A 10 0.09 6.81 -36.42
C LYS A 10 0.02 7.87 -35.31
N CYS A 11 0.94 7.79 -34.33
CA CYS A 11 1.06 8.80 -33.25
C CYS A 11 1.33 10.20 -33.81
N LEU A 12 2.26 10.34 -34.77
CA LEU A 12 2.57 11.62 -35.42
C LEU A 12 1.38 12.24 -36.15
N SER A 13 0.49 11.39 -36.71
CA SER A 13 -0.68 11.87 -37.48
C SER A 13 -1.88 12.23 -36.60
N THR A 14 -2.05 11.57 -35.44
CA THR A 14 -3.21 11.75 -34.58
C THR A 14 -2.93 12.56 -33.32
N GLY A 15 -1.68 12.77 -32.96
CA GLY A 15 -1.26 13.37 -31.70
C GLY A 15 -1.56 12.50 -30.47
N LYS A 16 -2.10 11.28 -30.69
CA LYS A 16 -2.45 10.33 -29.62
C LYS A 16 -1.60 9.08 -29.71
N ARG A 17 -1.15 8.59 -28.56
CA ARG A 17 -0.34 7.37 -28.44
C ARG A 17 -1.17 6.15 -28.13
N ASN A 18 -2.36 6.36 -27.56
CA ASN A 18 -3.24 5.34 -27.00
C ASN A 18 -2.54 4.50 -25.91
N LEU A 19 -1.68 5.14 -25.11
CA LEU A 19 -0.95 4.51 -24.00
C LEU A 19 -1.31 5.18 -22.68
N ILE A 20 -1.61 4.37 -21.67
CA ILE A 20 -1.75 4.80 -20.27
C ILE A 20 -0.54 4.29 -19.49
N GLY A 21 0.15 5.20 -18.80
CA GLY A 21 1.23 4.86 -17.87
C GLY A 21 0.65 4.48 -16.50
N LEU A 22 0.99 3.31 -15.98
CA LEU A 22 0.71 2.93 -14.61
C LEU A 22 2.01 2.83 -13.83
N ILE A 23 2.18 3.69 -12.84
CA ILE A 23 3.36 3.73 -11.99
C ILE A 23 3.01 3.09 -10.66
N VAL A 24 3.69 1.98 -10.31
CA VAL A 24 3.48 1.24 -9.07
C VAL A 24 4.77 1.15 -8.26
N PRO A 25 4.70 1.08 -6.91
CA PRO A 25 5.89 0.99 -6.08
C PRO A 25 6.66 -0.32 -6.30
N SER A 26 5.96 -1.43 -6.53
CA SER A 26 6.57 -2.76 -6.70
C SER A 26 5.66 -3.70 -7.47
N LEU A 27 6.24 -4.67 -8.18
CA LEU A 27 5.50 -5.78 -8.80
C LEU A 27 5.40 -7.01 -7.88
N SER A 28 5.98 -6.94 -6.68
CA SER A 28 6.02 -8.08 -5.76
C SER A 28 4.98 -8.01 -4.63
N THR A 29 4.24 -6.90 -4.51
CA THR A 29 3.20 -6.76 -3.48
C THR A 29 1.82 -7.10 -4.07
N TYR A 30 1.01 -7.84 -3.33
CA TYR A 30 -0.35 -8.18 -3.74
C TYR A 30 -1.22 -6.94 -3.98
N PHE A 31 -1.06 -5.89 -3.16
CA PHE A 31 -1.74 -4.62 -3.37
C PHE A 31 -1.48 -4.05 -4.78
N SER A 32 -0.21 -3.95 -5.19
CA SER A 32 0.14 -3.46 -6.52
C SER A 32 -0.41 -4.36 -7.63
N LEU A 33 -0.37 -5.69 -7.44
CA LEU A 33 -0.89 -6.64 -8.43
C LEU A 33 -2.41 -6.50 -8.63
N GLU A 34 -3.18 -6.28 -7.56
CA GLU A 34 -4.62 -6.06 -7.67
C GLU A 34 -4.95 -4.73 -8.37
N ILE A 35 -4.19 -3.67 -8.10
CA ILE A 35 -4.33 -2.39 -8.83
C ILE A 35 -4.01 -2.58 -10.31
N ILE A 36 -2.90 -3.26 -10.64
CA ILE A 36 -2.51 -3.55 -12.04
C ILE A 36 -3.62 -4.32 -12.74
N ARG A 37 -4.18 -5.35 -12.09
CA ARG A 37 -5.27 -6.14 -12.64
C ARG A 37 -6.51 -5.28 -12.92
N GLY A 38 -6.94 -4.47 -11.94
CA GLY A 38 -8.11 -3.60 -12.10
C GLY A 38 -7.94 -2.57 -13.22
N VAL A 39 -6.73 -1.97 -13.33
CA VAL A 39 -6.44 -1.03 -14.42
C VAL A 39 -6.39 -1.76 -15.77
N ALA A 40 -5.75 -2.94 -15.84
CA ALA A 40 -5.70 -3.73 -17.07
C ALA A 40 -7.10 -4.15 -17.55
N GLU A 41 -7.97 -4.57 -16.64
CA GLU A 41 -9.38 -4.85 -16.93
C GLU A 41 -10.10 -3.58 -17.43
N GLY A 42 -9.89 -2.44 -16.78
CA GLY A 42 -10.50 -1.17 -17.16
C GLY A 42 -10.10 -0.64 -18.55
N VAL A 43 -8.90 -0.96 -19.03
CA VAL A 43 -8.44 -0.56 -20.37
C VAL A 43 -8.71 -1.60 -21.46
N SER A 44 -9.05 -2.84 -21.10
CA SER A 44 -9.19 -3.98 -22.04
C SER A 44 -10.18 -3.74 -23.18
N ASP A 45 -11.29 -3.04 -22.89
CA ASP A 45 -12.34 -2.75 -23.86
C ASP A 45 -12.19 -1.35 -24.50
N THR A 46 -11.03 -0.74 -24.33
CA THR A 46 -10.70 0.58 -24.90
C THR A 46 -9.68 0.47 -26.02
N GLN A 47 -9.35 1.60 -26.62
CA GLN A 47 -8.24 1.71 -27.57
C GLN A 47 -6.88 1.89 -26.91
N TYR A 48 -6.81 1.95 -25.57
CA TYR A 48 -5.58 2.18 -24.81
C TYR A 48 -4.85 0.88 -24.49
N GLU A 49 -3.53 0.94 -24.49
CA GLU A 49 -2.64 -0.10 -23.97
C GLU A 49 -2.00 0.39 -22.67
N LEU A 50 -1.61 -0.55 -21.80
CA LEU A 50 -1.04 -0.24 -20.49
C LEU A 50 0.48 -0.37 -20.52
N VAL A 51 1.18 0.67 -20.07
CA VAL A 51 2.63 0.66 -19.86
C VAL A 51 2.92 0.72 -18.37
N LEU A 52 3.64 -0.28 -17.85
CA LEU A 52 3.98 -0.38 -16.43
C LEU A 52 5.35 0.23 -16.15
N TYR A 53 5.40 1.05 -15.11
CA TYR A 53 6.62 1.59 -14.52
C TYR A 53 6.70 1.19 -13.05
N THR A 54 7.89 0.81 -12.56
CA THR A 54 8.10 0.49 -11.16
C THR A 54 9.14 1.41 -10.53
N THR A 55 8.89 1.86 -9.30
CA THR A 55 9.81 2.71 -8.55
C THR A 55 10.71 1.93 -7.61
N GLY A 56 10.39 0.66 -7.33
CA GLY A 56 11.16 -0.21 -6.45
C GLY A 56 11.17 0.24 -4.99
N LEU A 57 10.22 1.08 -4.55
CA LEU A 57 10.17 1.68 -3.21
C LEU A 57 11.42 2.52 -2.88
N SER A 58 12.21 2.91 -3.89
CA SER A 58 13.45 3.67 -3.73
C SER A 58 13.21 5.16 -4.05
N GLU A 59 13.72 6.03 -3.19
CA GLU A 59 13.73 7.48 -3.43
C GLU A 59 14.46 7.87 -4.72
N TYR A 60 15.46 7.08 -5.13
CA TYR A 60 16.25 7.32 -6.35
C TYR A 60 15.47 7.13 -7.65
N ASN A 61 14.35 6.41 -7.63
CA ASN A 61 13.59 6.10 -8.84
C ASN A 61 12.50 7.13 -9.17
N GLU A 62 12.44 8.25 -8.45
CA GLU A 62 11.52 9.35 -8.74
C GLU A 62 11.73 9.95 -10.13
N GLN A 63 12.94 9.88 -10.68
CA GLN A 63 13.21 10.24 -12.08
C GLN A 63 12.39 9.43 -13.09
N ILE A 64 11.88 8.24 -12.70
CA ILE A 64 10.97 7.45 -13.52
C ILE A 64 9.64 8.19 -13.70
N TYR A 65 9.12 8.81 -12.64
CA TYR A 65 7.91 9.64 -12.71
C TYR A 65 8.13 10.80 -13.70
N LEU A 66 9.23 11.52 -13.55
CA LEU A 66 9.56 12.65 -14.44
C LEU A 66 9.71 12.22 -15.89
N ARG A 67 10.33 11.06 -16.15
CA ARG A 67 10.48 10.54 -17.53
C ARG A 67 9.14 10.12 -18.12
N ALA A 68 8.28 9.47 -17.31
CA ALA A 68 6.95 9.07 -17.76
C ALA A 68 6.06 10.29 -18.03
N ILE A 69 6.15 11.31 -17.17
CA ILE A 69 5.37 12.55 -17.25
C ILE A 69 5.86 13.45 -18.38
N ASN A 70 7.17 13.67 -18.51
CA ASN A 70 7.77 14.62 -19.45
C ASN A 70 8.19 13.96 -20.77
N GLY A 71 8.16 12.64 -20.85
CA GLY A 71 8.73 11.89 -21.97
C GLY A 71 7.81 11.75 -23.17
N ASP A 72 6.66 12.38 -23.20
CA ASP A 72 5.69 12.26 -24.29
C ASP A 72 5.39 10.82 -24.72
N LEU A 73 5.49 9.84 -23.80
CA LEU A 73 5.34 8.43 -24.11
C LEU A 73 3.91 7.92 -23.91
N VAL A 74 3.12 8.60 -23.08
CA VAL A 74 1.76 8.18 -22.68
C VAL A 74 0.77 9.34 -22.79
N ASP A 75 -0.52 9.04 -22.92
CA ASP A 75 -1.58 10.04 -22.99
C ASP A 75 -2.19 10.36 -21.61
N GLY A 76 -1.86 9.59 -20.60
CA GLY A 76 -2.28 9.80 -19.21
C GLY A 76 -1.54 8.89 -18.27
N ILE A 77 -1.55 9.22 -16.98
CA ILE A 77 -0.82 8.48 -15.93
C ILE A 77 -1.74 8.16 -14.77
N ILE A 78 -1.62 6.93 -14.27
CA ILE A 78 -2.11 6.50 -12.98
C ILE A 78 -0.89 6.26 -12.10
N VAL A 79 -0.78 6.97 -10.96
CA VAL A 79 0.31 6.81 -10.01
C VAL A 79 -0.21 6.26 -8.70
N VAL A 80 0.40 5.16 -8.23
CA VAL A 80 -0.01 4.43 -7.03
C VAL A 80 0.97 4.72 -5.90
N LEU A 81 0.44 5.11 -4.72
CA LEU A 81 1.22 5.42 -3.52
C LEU A 81 2.36 6.41 -3.80
N PRO A 82 2.09 7.57 -4.43
CA PRO A 82 3.13 8.57 -4.59
C PRO A 82 3.60 9.06 -3.22
N ARG A 83 4.90 9.24 -3.07
CA ARG A 83 5.49 9.77 -1.84
C ARG A 83 5.19 11.27 -1.72
N ASP A 84 5.00 11.71 -0.49
CA ASP A 84 4.81 13.13 -0.18
C ASP A 84 6.19 13.80 0.03
N HIS A 85 6.84 14.18 -1.05
CA HIS A 85 8.10 14.94 -0.99
C HIS A 85 7.87 16.43 -1.19
N LYS A 86 8.72 17.24 -0.53
CA LYS A 86 8.68 18.72 -0.61
C LYS A 86 8.78 19.27 -2.03
N GLU A 87 9.34 18.50 -2.97
CA GLU A 87 9.34 18.78 -4.40
C GLU A 87 8.35 17.85 -5.08
N ASN A 88 7.09 18.22 -5.07
CA ASN A 88 6.02 17.40 -5.61
C ASN A 88 6.15 17.36 -7.15
N TYR A 89 6.79 16.31 -7.66
CA TYR A 89 6.99 16.10 -9.12
C TYR A 89 5.68 16.11 -9.91
N LEU A 90 4.58 15.80 -9.22
CA LEU A 90 3.26 15.88 -9.80
C LEU A 90 2.86 17.33 -10.13
N HIS A 91 3.39 18.33 -9.42
CA HIS A 91 3.14 19.74 -9.74
C HIS A 91 3.74 20.19 -11.08
N SER A 92 4.75 19.50 -11.59
CA SER A 92 5.40 19.82 -12.86
C SER A 92 4.68 19.25 -14.10
N ALA A 93 3.67 18.42 -13.89
CA ALA A 93 2.98 17.71 -14.97
C ALA A 93 1.75 18.49 -15.42
N HIS A 94 1.96 19.53 -16.21
CA HIS A 94 0.87 20.39 -16.69
C HIS A 94 0.19 19.90 -17.99
N GLU A 95 0.74 18.90 -18.67
CA GLU A 95 0.35 18.60 -20.06
C GLU A 95 -0.49 17.31 -20.22
N ILE A 96 -0.44 16.38 -19.28
CA ILE A 96 -1.18 15.11 -19.39
C ILE A 96 -2.06 14.86 -18.17
N PRO A 97 -3.22 14.17 -18.34
CA PRO A 97 -4.07 13.77 -17.21
C PRO A 97 -3.34 12.83 -16.24
N ILE A 98 -3.47 13.10 -14.94
CA ILE A 98 -2.92 12.27 -13.87
C ILE A 98 -4.03 11.91 -12.88
N ILE A 99 -4.03 10.66 -12.43
CA ILE A 99 -4.84 10.17 -11.31
C ILE A 99 -3.90 9.58 -10.26
N ALA A 100 -4.05 10.02 -9.01
CA ALA A 100 -3.31 9.45 -7.89
C ALA A 100 -4.16 8.39 -7.15
N VAL A 101 -3.56 7.25 -6.84
CA VAL A 101 -4.19 6.18 -6.07
C VAL A 101 -3.50 6.06 -4.72
N ASP A 102 -4.32 6.10 -3.65
CA ASP A 102 -3.92 6.05 -2.24
C ASP A 102 -2.87 7.12 -1.88
N TYR A 103 -3.23 8.36 -2.18
CA TYR A 103 -2.44 9.55 -1.85
C TYR A 103 -3.21 10.47 -0.91
N SER A 104 -2.61 10.78 0.22
CA SER A 104 -3.20 11.59 1.30
C SER A 104 -2.63 13.00 1.39
N GLY A 105 -1.67 13.37 0.56
CA GLY A 105 -1.05 14.70 0.54
C GLY A 105 -2.05 15.83 0.31
N ILE A 106 -1.82 16.98 0.96
CA ILE A 106 -2.81 18.06 1.11
C ILE A 106 -2.97 18.88 -0.18
N GLU A 107 -1.96 18.90 -1.07
CA GLU A 107 -1.90 19.91 -2.16
C GLU A 107 -1.86 19.29 -3.57
N ILE A 108 -2.64 18.27 -3.88
CA ILE A 108 -2.73 17.83 -5.28
C ILE A 108 -4.00 18.36 -5.92
N GLN A 109 -3.83 19.02 -7.09
CA GLN A 109 -4.92 19.44 -7.97
C GLN A 109 -5.45 18.30 -8.86
N TYR A 110 -4.93 17.08 -8.71
CA TYR A 110 -5.31 15.93 -9.53
C TYR A 110 -6.42 15.12 -8.89
N PRO A 111 -7.28 14.47 -9.71
CA PRO A 111 -8.20 13.45 -9.22
C PRO A 111 -7.45 12.38 -8.43
N ARG A 112 -8.04 11.96 -7.32
CA ARG A 112 -7.45 10.92 -6.48
C ARG A 112 -8.49 9.88 -6.07
N ILE A 113 -8.03 8.65 -5.91
CA ILE A 113 -8.76 7.54 -5.33
C ILE A 113 -8.04 7.18 -4.03
N THR A 114 -8.74 7.22 -2.91
CA THR A 114 -8.15 6.94 -1.58
C THR A 114 -8.88 5.81 -0.89
N ALA A 115 -8.17 4.99 -0.14
CA ALA A 115 -8.76 4.07 0.81
C ALA A 115 -9.18 4.81 2.09
N THR A 116 -10.08 4.20 2.86
CA THR A 116 -10.52 4.75 4.16
C THR A 116 -9.54 4.36 5.28
N ASN A 117 -8.26 4.73 5.13
CA ASN A 117 -7.17 4.26 5.98
C ASN A 117 -7.39 4.55 7.47
N VAL A 118 -7.72 5.81 7.83
CA VAL A 118 -7.98 6.19 9.23
C VAL A 118 -9.14 5.38 9.79
N MET A 119 -10.26 5.33 9.07
CA MET A 119 -11.47 4.65 9.52
C MET A 119 -11.26 3.14 9.62
N GLY A 120 -10.60 2.52 8.63
CA GLY A 120 -10.32 1.08 8.64
C GLY A 120 -9.44 0.67 9.83
N ALA A 121 -8.38 1.44 10.10
CA ALA A 121 -7.51 1.19 11.24
C ALA A 121 -8.21 1.46 12.58
N TYR A 122 -9.02 2.51 12.66
CA TYR A 122 -9.82 2.82 13.83
C TYR A 122 -10.82 1.69 14.16
N GLU A 123 -11.62 1.26 13.19
CA GLU A 123 -12.61 0.19 13.40
C GLU A 123 -11.94 -1.16 13.71
N GLY A 124 -10.84 -1.50 13.03
CA GLY A 124 -10.07 -2.70 13.33
C GLY A 124 -9.51 -2.69 14.75
N THR A 125 -8.97 -1.56 15.21
CA THR A 125 -8.47 -1.42 16.59
C THR A 125 -9.60 -1.51 17.59
N LYS A 126 -10.73 -0.86 17.35
CA LYS A 126 -11.94 -0.99 18.21
C LYS A 126 -12.42 -2.43 18.32
N TYR A 127 -12.38 -3.16 17.21
CA TYR A 127 -12.73 -4.57 17.23
C TYR A 127 -11.82 -5.37 18.17
N LEU A 128 -10.49 -5.20 18.07
CA LEU A 128 -9.56 -5.84 18.99
C LEU A 128 -9.82 -5.44 20.46
N ILE A 129 -10.09 -4.17 20.73
CA ILE A 129 -10.44 -3.67 22.06
C ILE A 129 -11.74 -4.32 22.55
N SER A 130 -12.75 -4.47 21.70
CA SER A 130 -14.02 -5.10 22.04
C SER A 130 -13.89 -6.58 22.43
N LEU A 131 -12.84 -7.25 21.95
CA LEU A 131 -12.45 -8.61 22.33
C LEU A 131 -11.68 -8.67 23.67
N GLY A 132 -11.46 -7.52 24.32
CA GLY A 132 -10.80 -7.41 25.62
C GLY A 132 -9.30 -7.17 25.57
N HIS A 133 -8.72 -6.98 24.37
CA HIS A 133 -7.30 -6.65 24.26
C HIS A 133 -7.02 -5.23 24.78
N LYS A 134 -5.99 -5.11 25.62
CA LYS A 134 -5.54 -3.83 26.19
C LYS A 134 -4.10 -3.52 25.79
N ARG A 135 -3.30 -4.54 25.52
CA ARG A 135 -1.90 -4.42 25.09
C ARG A 135 -1.82 -4.88 23.64
N ILE A 136 -1.95 -3.92 22.72
CA ILE A 136 -2.02 -4.14 21.27
C ILE A 136 -0.76 -3.59 20.64
N GLY A 137 -0.04 -4.42 19.88
CA GLY A 137 1.05 -3.96 19.03
C GLY A 137 0.52 -3.46 17.69
N PHE A 138 1.14 -2.41 17.14
CA PHE A 138 0.83 -1.90 15.82
C PHE A 138 2.08 -1.87 14.95
N ILE A 139 2.06 -2.57 13.80
CA ILE A 139 3.15 -2.55 12.84
C ILE A 139 2.77 -1.61 11.70
N THR A 140 3.47 -0.46 11.61
CA THR A 140 3.23 0.53 10.57
C THR A 140 3.75 0.04 9.21
N GLY A 141 3.36 0.74 8.14
CA GLY A 141 4.07 0.67 6.86
C GLY A 141 5.24 1.66 6.80
N LEU A 142 5.66 2.00 5.58
CA LEU A 142 6.61 3.08 5.33
C LEU A 142 6.01 4.42 5.75
N MET A 143 6.62 5.10 6.73
CA MET A 143 6.06 6.32 7.34
C MET A 143 6.16 7.57 6.46
N ASP A 144 6.85 7.50 5.35
CA ASP A 144 6.84 8.53 4.31
C ASP A 144 5.65 8.39 3.32
N LEU A 145 4.81 7.37 3.50
CA LEU A 145 3.55 7.20 2.79
C LEU A 145 2.38 7.64 3.67
N GLY A 146 1.49 8.46 3.12
CA GLY A 146 0.32 8.97 3.83
C GLY A 146 -0.59 7.89 4.39
N CYS A 147 -0.79 6.79 3.66
CA CYS A 147 -1.60 5.65 4.13
C CYS A 147 -1.06 5.03 5.44
N SER A 148 0.26 5.01 5.63
CA SER A 148 0.87 4.51 6.88
C SER A 148 0.58 5.43 8.06
N GLN A 149 0.68 6.74 7.85
CA GLN A 149 0.38 7.75 8.86
C GLN A 149 -1.11 7.72 9.23
N GLU A 150 -1.98 7.61 8.24
CA GLU A 150 -3.43 7.53 8.43
C GLU A 150 -3.85 6.27 9.20
N ARG A 151 -3.28 5.10 8.87
CA ARG A 151 -3.56 3.86 9.59
C ARG A 151 -3.08 3.93 11.04
N LEU A 152 -1.87 4.49 11.29
CA LEU A 152 -1.39 4.73 12.64
C LEU A 152 -2.28 5.71 13.40
N GLN A 153 -2.73 6.79 12.76
CA GLN A 153 -3.66 7.75 13.36
C GLN A 153 -4.97 7.06 13.81
N GLY A 154 -5.56 6.22 12.97
CA GLY A 154 -6.77 5.48 13.32
C GLY A 154 -6.57 4.54 14.51
N PHE A 155 -5.41 3.85 14.57
CA PHE A 155 -5.05 3.03 15.74
C PHE A 155 -4.94 3.86 17.01
N ILE A 156 -4.19 4.97 16.97
CA ILE A 156 -4.01 5.87 18.13
C ILE A 156 -5.35 6.38 18.63
N GLN A 157 -6.18 6.89 17.72
CA GLN A 157 -7.49 7.42 18.06
C GLN A 157 -8.36 6.40 18.78
N ALA A 158 -8.41 5.15 18.31
CA ALA A 158 -9.21 4.10 18.94
C ALA A 158 -8.69 3.72 20.33
N MET A 159 -7.36 3.66 20.53
CA MET A 159 -6.74 3.41 21.83
C MET A 159 -7.03 4.53 22.83
N GLU A 160 -6.88 5.79 22.42
CA GLU A 160 -7.14 6.97 23.25
C GLU A 160 -8.61 7.06 23.67
N GLU A 161 -9.55 6.87 22.73
CA GLU A 161 -10.99 6.87 23.03
C GLU A 161 -11.38 5.76 24.02
N ALA A 162 -10.68 4.63 24.00
CA ALA A 162 -10.88 3.56 24.97
C ALA A 162 -10.17 3.79 26.32
N GLY A 163 -9.41 4.88 26.48
CA GLY A 163 -8.62 5.17 27.67
C GLY A 163 -7.49 4.16 27.90
N LEU A 164 -6.96 3.54 26.83
CA LEU A 164 -5.88 2.57 26.89
C LEU A 164 -4.53 3.26 26.66
N GLU A 165 -3.52 2.81 27.39
CA GLU A 165 -2.15 3.26 27.22
C GLU A 165 -1.58 2.75 25.89
N ILE A 166 -0.92 3.64 25.14
CA ILE A 166 -0.17 3.29 23.96
C ILE A 166 1.29 3.06 24.35
N ASP A 167 1.71 1.81 24.29
CA ASP A 167 3.11 1.44 24.51
C ASP A 167 3.90 1.70 23.23
N GLU A 168 4.66 2.80 23.19
CA GLU A 168 5.48 3.17 22.04
C GLU A 168 6.45 2.05 21.62
N SER A 169 6.90 1.20 22.55
CA SER A 169 7.74 0.06 22.24
C SER A 169 7.02 -1.05 21.45
N LEU A 170 5.71 -0.94 21.34
CA LEU A 170 4.84 -1.80 20.53
C LEU A 170 4.31 -1.09 19.26
N ILE A 171 4.90 0.06 18.89
CA ILE A 171 4.76 0.65 17.57
C ILE A 171 5.98 0.26 16.76
N GLY A 172 5.84 -0.68 15.84
CA GLY A 172 6.92 -1.19 15.02
C GLY A 172 6.94 -0.53 13.64
N ASN A 173 8.12 -0.11 13.18
CA ASN A 173 8.29 0.44 11.83
C ASN A 173 8.48 -0.71 10.83
N GLY A 174 7.42 -1.06 10.09
CA GLY A 174 7.44 -2.02 9.00
C GLY A 174 7.69 -1.36 7.65
N TYR A 175 7.69 -2.22 6.61
CA TYR A 175 7.97 -1.80 5.22
C TYR A 175 6.96 -2.38 4.24
N PHE A 176 5.77 -2.76 4.71
CA PHE A 176 4.75 -3.47 3.93
C PHE A 176 5.22 -4.83 3.39
N THR A 177 6.29 -5.39 3.93
CA THR A 177 6.84 -6.69 3.52
C THR A 177 6.66 -7.73 4.61
N ARG A 178 6.49 -8.99 4.22
CA ARG A 178 6.41 -10.14 5.13
C ARG A 178 7.62 -10.22 6.06
N ILE A 179 8.82 -9.99 5.50
CA ILE A 179 10.08 -10.00 6.27
C ILE A 179 10.08 -8.96 7.39
N SER A 180 9.56 -7.76 7.14
CA SER A 180 9.50 -6.73 8.20
C SER A 180 8.54 -7.12 9.33
N GLY A 181 7.42 -7.75 8.99
CA GLY A 181 6.51 -8.34 9.98
C GLY A 181 7.19 -9.42 10.82
N GLU A 182 7.96 -10.33 10.18
CA GLU A 182 8.72 -11.37 10.88
C GLU A 182 9.75 -10.80 11.87
N ILE A 183 10.52 -9.79 11.44
CA ILE A 183 11.57 -9.19 12.28
C ILE A 183 10.96 -8.60 13.55
N ILE A 184 9.90 -7.81 13.42
CA ILE A 184 9.21 -7.17 14.54
C ILE A 184 8.54 -8.22 15.44
N ALA A 185 7.89 -9.21 14.84
CA ALA A 185 7.25 -10.29 15.60
C ALA A 185 8.24 -11.11 16.41
N LYS A 186 9.41 -11.45 15.87
CA LYS A 186 10.48 -12.16 16.60
C LYS A 186 10.89 -11.40 17.84
N GLU A 187 11.04 -10.10 17.74
CA GLU A 187 11.38 -9.25 18.88
C GLU A 187 10.23 -9.25 19.92
N TRP A 188 9.01 -8.91 19.51
CA TRP A 188 7.90 -8.73 20.44
C TRP A 188 7.45 -10.01 21.10
N LEU A 189 7.40 -11.12 20.35
CA LEU A 189 6.96 -12.42 20.86
C LEU A 189 8.04 -13.13 21.70
N SER A 190 9.26 -12.62 21.71
CA SER A 190 10.35 -13.07 22.61
C SER A 190 10.36 -12.35 23.97
N ARG A 191 9.62 -11.26 24.12
CA ARG A 191 9.58 -10.47 25.36
C ARG A 191 8.87 -11.23 26.48
N THR A 192 9.22 -10.93 27.72
CA THR A 192 8.53 -11.47 28.91
C THR A 192 7.06 -11.00 28.95
N ILE A 193 6.84 -9.70 28.62
CA ILE A 193 5.49 -9.11 28.52
C ILE A 193 5.21 -8.86 27.05
N LYS A 194 4.40 -9.74 26.46
CA LYS A 194 4.06 -9.73 25.02
C LYS A 194 2.78 -8.93 24.78
N PRO A 195 2.59 -8.40 23.55
CA PRO A 195 1.26 -7.96 23.13
C PRO A 195 0.30 -9.16 23.08
N THR A 196 -0.97 -8.94 23.37
CA THR A 196 -2.02 -9.97 23.27
C THR A 196 -2.70 -9.95 21.90
N ALA A 197 -2.55 -8.85 21.18
CA ALA A 197 -2.95 -8.69 19.80
C ALA A 197 -1.91 -7.88 19.03
N ILE A 198 -1.78 -8.13 17.74
CA ILE A 198 -0.96 -7.34 16.83
C ILE A 198 -1.84 -6.94 15.65
N PHE A 199 -1.86 -5.63 15.34
CA PHE A 199 -2.46 -5.10 14.14
C PHE A 199 -1.33 -4.66 13.18
N CYS A 200 -1.31 -5.24 12.00
CA CYS A 200 -0.36 -4.90 10.95
C CYS A 200 -1.03 -3.99 9.91
N SER A 201 -0.33 -2.96 9.48
CA SER A 201 -0.83 -2.02 8.47
C SER A 201 -1.07 -2.67 7.09
N ASN A 202 -0.66 -3.93 6.88
CA ASN A 202 -1.10 -4.74 5.75
C ASN A 202 -1.02 -6.24 6.07
N ASP A 203 -1.62 -7.05 5.19
CA ASP A 203 -1.67 -8.51 5.34
C ASP A 203 -0.30 -9.17 5.13
N GLU A 204 0.55 -8.63 4.27
CA GLU A 204 1.90 -9.16 4.08
C GLU A 204 2.70 -9.21 5.38
N MET A 205 2.67 -8.12 6.15
CA MET A 205 3.31 -8.08 7.47
C MET A 205 2.59 -9.00 8.47
N ALA A 206 1.26 -9.07 8.41
CA ALA A 206 0.50 -9.98 9.27
C ALA A 206 0.83 -11.45 9.00
N LEU A 207 1.01 -11.85 7.75
CA LEU A 207 1.48 -13.17 7.38
C LEU A 207 2.88 -13.45 7.94
N GLY A 208 3.76 -12.45 7.94
CA GLY A 208 5.09 -12.56 8.58
C GLY A 208 4.99 -12.77 10.09
N VAL A 209 4.09 -12.06 10.77
CA VAL A 209 3.81 -12.28 12.21
C VAL A 209 3.29 -13.70 12.43
N MET A 210 2.40 -14.17 11.56
CA MET A 210 1.81 -15.52 11.66
C MET A 210 2.88 -16.62 11.51
N ASP A 211 3.83 -16.45 10.56
CA ASP A 211 4.94 -17.40 10.40
C ASP A 211 5.82 -17.50 11.66
N VAL A 212 6.09 -16.36 12.31
CA VAL A 212 6.85 -16.34 13.56
C VAL A 212 6.05 -16.99 14.70
N ALA A 213 4.75 -16.67 14.81
CA ALA A 213 3.89 -17.29 15.81
C ALA A 213 3.86 -18.82 15.67
N GLU A 214 3.73 -19.32 14.45
CA GLU A 214 3.78 -20.76 14.13
C GLU A 214 5.12 -21.38 14.55
N ASN A 215 6.25 -20.75 14.19
CA ASN A 215 7.59 -21.22 14.55
C ASN A 215 7.83 -21.23 16.07
N LEU A 216 7.19 -20.34 16.83
CA LEU A 216 7.24 -20.28 18.29
C LEU A 216 6.16 -21.12 18.96
N ASN A 217 5.34 -21.86 18.19
CA ASN A 217 4.18 -22.63 18.67
C ASN A 217 3.15 -21.77 19.41
N ILE A 218 3.02 -20.48 19.10
CA ILE A 218 2.01 -19.57 19.61
C ILE A 218 0.74 -19.73 18.76
N LYS A 219 -0.38 -20.06 19.41
CA LYS A 219 -1.64 -20.30 18.71
C LYS A 219 -2.35 -18.99 18.35
N VAL A 220 -2.58 -18.78 17.05
CA VAL A 220 -3.42 -17.71 16.55
C VAL A 220 -4.81 -18.31 16.24
N PRO A 221 -5.93 -17.75 16.73
CA PRO A 221 -6.02 -16.55 17.59
C PRO A 221 -5.98 -16.82 19.10
N ALA A 222 -5.82 -18.06 19.55
CA ALA A 222 -6.06 -18.46 20.96
C ALA A 222 -5.09 -17.81 21.98
N GLU A 223 -3.84 -17.55 21.58
CA GLU A 223 -2.80 -16.94 22.42
C GLU A 223 -2.35 -15.57 21.90
N LEU A 224 -2.58 -15.29 20.61
CA LEU A 224 -2.28 -14.04 19.96
C LEU A 224 -3.36 -13.73 18.93
N SER A 225 -4.10 -12.66 19.11
CA SER A 225 -4.96 -12.15 18.05
C SER A 225 -4.15 -11.39 17.02
N LEU A 226 -4.45 -11.60 15.74
CA LEU A 226 -3.73 -10.97 14.63
C LEU A 226 -4.73 -10.33 13.68
N MET A 227 -4.43 -9.13 13.24
CA MET A 227 -5.21 -8.40 12.26
C MET A 227 -4.29 -7.84 11.18
N GLY A 228 -4.71 -7.94 9.94
CA GLY A 228 -4.08 -7.34 8.77
C GLY A 228 -4.89 -6.18 8.23
N PHE A 229 -4.57 -5.78 7.02
CA PHE A 229 -5.25 -4.76 6.23
C PHE A 229 -5.05 -5.12 4.75
N ASP A 230 -5.99 -4.85 3.86
CA ASP A 230 -6.03 -5.06 2.41
C ASP A 230 -6.88 -6.27 1.96
N ASP A 231 -7.06 -7.32 2.77
CA ASP A 231 -7.81 -8.55 2.45
C ASP A 231 -7.27 -9.27 1.19
N ILE A 232 -5.95 -9.50 1.15
CA ILE A 232 -5.30 -10.20 0.04
C ILE A 232 -5.71 -11.69 -0.02
N ASN A 233 -5.64 -12.28 -1.21
CA ASN A 233 -6.01 -13.68 -1.39
C ASN A 233 -5.21 -14.65 -0.51
N GLU A 234 -3.92 -14.40 -0.26
CA GLU A 234 -3.09 -15.26 0.59
C GLU A 234 -3.59 -15.26 2.04
N ALA A 235 -4.05 -14.13 2.56
CA ALA A 235 -4.63 -14.01 3.89
C ALA A 235 -5.87 -14.92 4.07
N ARG A 236 -6.70 -15.04 3.03
CA ARG A 236 -7.91 -15.89 3.05
C ARG A 236 -7.60 -17.38 3.01
N ILE A 237 -6.56 -17.80 2.29
CA ILE A 237 -6.24 -19.24 2.12
C ILE A 237 -5.34 -19.80 3.22
N ARG A 238 -4.64 -18.96 3.97
CA ARG A 238 -3.80 -19.35 5.11
C ARG A 238 -4.64 -20.04 6.20
N LYS A 239 -4.02 -20.88 7.03
CA LYS A 239 -4.67 -21.53 8.17
C LYS A 239 -3.94 -21.16 9.46
N PRO A 240 -4.62 -20.52 10.43
CA PRO A 240 -5.94 -19.92 10.29
C PRO A 240 -5.95 -18.81 9.24
N SER A 241 -7.12 -18.45 8.69
CA SER A 241 -7.25 -17.27 7.81
C SER A 241 -7.17 -15.99 8.65
N LEU A 242 -6.64 -14.94 8.04
CA LEU A 242 -6.70 -13.59 8.60
C LEU A 242 -8.07 -12.99 8.35
#